data_e4d0f54e4465d033773a1d4e604a25c1
#
_entry.id   e4d0f54e4465d033773a1d4e604a25c1
#
_cell.length_a   1.000
_cell.length_b   1.000
_cell.length_c   1.000
_cell.angle_alpha   90.00
_cell.angle_beta   90.00
_cell.angle_gamma   90.00
#
_symmetry.space_group_name_H-M   'P 1'
#
loop_
_entity.id
_entity.type
_entity.pdbx_description
1 polymer ?
#
loop_
_entity_poly.entity_id
_entity_poly.type
_entity_poly.pdbx_seq_one_letter_code
_entity_poly.pdbx_strand_id
1 'polypeptide(L)'
;MRGFRISVLIVTIAVLLCGCQRKALLEPGHHHGNLVGISIALKVQTAVQMDAECRSFTVIAFPKDPSAHVETVTIKGSRGSFYLVPATYDLLVYTSDFYDLDANYYRGMDNMYTAEAYTRQVLKSKEGTKSEFVMENPDPLFACLYKDLEVEANDGNSITVELEPRSYKYWFWVNVKGLEYLSSAYMEIQGMYTSAFLWDGSNRDEEYGVQSVETVLYKDQDKIYGEFWSFGPHQSGDVRNTMVLNFINGRNIRVQLDDITDLIKPLTHGGEIRIEQSFVINAGDSGSGFEPEVGEWDEIGVDLPI
;
A
#
# COMPACT_ATOMS: atom_id res chain seq x y z
N MET A 1 -35.19 41.19 -33.40
CA MET A 1 -34.96 40.13 -32.41
C MET A 1 -33.83 39.14 -32.76
N ARG A 2 -33.20 39.17 -33.94
CA ARG A 2 -32.07 38.28 -34.30
C ARG A 2 -30.70 38.75 -33.75
N GLY A 3 -30.48 40.06 -33.57
CA GLY A 3 -29.19 40.59 -33.09
C GLY A 3 -28.88 40.29 -31.60
N PHE A 4 -29.91 40.23 -30.74
CA PHE A 4 -29.75 40.01 -29.33
C PHE A 4 -29.28 38.57 -28.97
N ARG A 5 -29.72 37.58 -29.77
CA ARG A 5 -29.31 36.19 -29.55
C ARG A 5 -27.85 35.90 -29.93
N ILE A 6 -27.31 36.61 -30.91
CA ILE A 6 -25.91 36.47 -31.36
C ILE A 6 -24.96 37.08 -30.30
N SER A 7 -25.33 38.24 -29.75
CA SER A 7 -24.51 38.90 -28.72
C SER A 7 -24.43 38.08 -27.42
N VAL A 8 -25.54 37.41 -26.99
CA VAL A 8 -25.55 36.54 -25.82
C VAL A 8 -24.70 35.29 -26.05
N LEU A 9 -24.74 34.71 -27.27
CA LEU A 9 -23.92 33.52 -27.60
C LEU A 9 -22.43 33.85 -27.60
N ILE A 10 -22.00 35.01 -28.12
CA ILE A 10 -20.60 35.43 -28.12
C ILE A 10 -20.10 35.69 -26.69
N VAL A 11 -20.90 36.29 -25.82
CA VAL A 11 -20.53 36.51 -24.43
C VAL A 11 -20.42 35.19 -23.69
N THR A 12 -21.32 34.22 -23.94
CA THR A 12 -21.26 32.90 -23.30
C THR A 12 -20.03 32.10 -23.73
N ILE A 13 -19.64 32.18 -25.01
CA ILE A 13 -18.42 31.54 -25.54
C ILE A 13 -17.17 32.22 -24.96
N ALA A 14 -17.16 33.55 -24.81
CA ALA A 14 -16.04 34.27 -24.19
C ALA A 14 -15.85 33.91 -22.72
N VAL A 15 -16.95 33.70 -21.94
CA VAL A 15 -16.89 33.29 -20.55
C VAL A 15 -16.40 31.82 -20.42
N LEU A 16 -16.78 30.95 -21.35
CA LEU A 16 -16.30 29.57 -21.39
C LEU A 16 -14.81 29.45 -21.75
N LEU A 17 -14.30 30.37 -22.57
CA LEU A 17 -12.88 30.42 -22.94
C LEU A 17 -12.00 31.03 -21.83
N CYS A 18 -12.55 31.91 -20.98
CA CYS A 18 -11.83 32.44 -19.83
C CYS A 18 -11.76 31.46 -18.65
N GLY A 19 -12.59 30.40 -18.64
CA GLY A 19 -12.61 29.39 -17.57
C GLY A 19 -11.47 28.37 -17.59
N CYS A 20 -10.68 28.32 -18.68
CA CYS A 20 -9.49 27.47 -18.78
C CYS A 20 -8.19 28.25 -18.58
N GLN A 21 -8.13 29.17 -17.63
CA GLN A 21 -6.83 29.43 -17.03
C GLN A 21 -6.43 28.19 -16.27
N ARG A 22 -5.60 27.33 -16.90
CA ARG A 22 -4.70 26.47 -16.15
C ARG A 22 -4.20 27.35 -15.02
N LYS A 23 -4.45 26.95 -13.74
CA LYS A 23 -3.71 27.49 -12.62
C LYS A 23 -2.27 27.55 -13.10
N ALA A 24 -1.72 28.73 -13.24
CA ALA A 24 -0.32 28.90 -13.54
C ALA A 24 0.36 27.99 -12.51
N LEU A 25 1.00 26.94 -12.99
CA LEU A 25 1.96 26.19 -12.19
C LEU A 25 2.79 27.27 -11.56
N LEU A 26 2.68 27.38 -10.24
CA LEU A 26 3.35 28.30 -9.35
C LEU A 26 4.37 29.14 -10.08
N GLU A 27 4.09 30.45 -10.25
CA GLU A 27 5.17 31.36 -10.61
C GLU A 27 6.35 30.96 -9.70
N PRO A 28 7.50 30.56 -10.26
CA PRO A 28 8.66 30.30 -9.42
C PRO A 28 8.84 31.57 -8.61
N GLY A 29 8.55 31.51 -7.31
CA GLY A 29 8.77 32.62 -6.41
C GLY A 29 10.18 33.09 -6.70
N HIS A 30 10.37 34.40 -6.84
CA HIS A 30 11.60 35.07 -7.25
C HIS A 30 12.87 34.53 -6.59
N HIS A 31 13.29 33.32 -6.94
CA HIS A 31 14.59 32.79 -6.59
C HIS A 31 15.58 33.24 -7.65
N HIS A 32 16.23 34.37 -7.43
CA HIS A 32 17.37 34.81 -8.23
C HIS A 32 18.63 33.96 -8.01
N GLY A 33 18.49 32.72 -7.52
CA GLY A 33 19.58 31.76 -7.43
C GLY A 33 19.70 30.95 -8.72
N ASN A 34 20.91 30.68 -9.17
CA ASN A 34 21.16 29.76 -10.28
C ASN A 34 20.65 28.37 -9.86
N LEU A 35 19.64 27.85 -10.58
CA LEU A 35 19.15 26.50 -10.38
C LEU A 35 20.21 25.49 -10.88
N VAL A 36 20.48 24.48 -10.06
CA VAL A 36 21.39 23.37 -10.37
C VAL A 36 20.59 22.13 -10.67
N GLY A 37 20.89 21.47 -11.79
CA GLY A 37 20.27 20.22 -12.19
C GLY A 37 20.83 19.06 -11.37
N ILE A 38 19.93 18.29 -10.75
CA ILE A 38 20.26 17.06 -10.01
C ILE A 38 19.76 15.88 -10.81
N SER A 39 20.66 15.00 -11.24
CA SER A 39 20.31 13.71 -11.85
C SER A 39 20.16 12.66 -10.77
N ILE A 40 19.03 11.94 -10.75
CA ILE A 40 18.73 10.92 -9.75
C ILE A 40 18.41 9.59 -10.43
N ALA A 41 18.96 8.51 -9.90
CA ALA A 41 18.62 7.14 -10.25
C ALA A 41 18.21 6.37 -8.99
N LEU A 42 17.14 5.58 -9.10
CA LEU A 42 16.69 4.70 -8.03
C LEU A 42 17.32 3.33 -8.16
N LYS A 43 17.67 2.76 -7.02
CA LYS A 43 17.96 1.37 -6.83
C LYS A 43 17.03 0.85 -5.73
N VAL A 44 16.24 -0.16 -6.04
CA VAL A 44 15.30 -0.75 -5.08
C VAL A 44 15.93 -2.03 -4.53
N GLN A 45 16.06 -2.13 -3.22
CA GLN A 45 16.41 -3.37 -2.55
C GLN A 45 15.19 -4.28 -2.55
N THR A 46 15.21 -5.35 -3.32
CA THR A 46 14.16 -6.36 -3.34
C THR A 46 14.70 -7.69 -2.84
N ALA A 47 14.31 -8.08 -1.64
CA ALA A 47 14.37 -9.47 -1.20
C ALA A 47 13.24 -10.30 -1.83
N VAL A 48 12.19 -9.65 -2.34
CA VAL A 48 11.04 -10.25 -3.01
C VAL A 48 11.04 -9.72 -4.45
N GLN A 49 11.01 -10.62 -5.42
CA GLN A 49 10.85 -10.26 -6.83
C GLN A 49 9.61 -9.37 -7.00
N MET A 50 9.84 -8.10 -7.27
CA MET A 50 8.77 -7.20 -7.67
C MET A 50 8.62 -7.29 -9.18
N ASP A 51 7.57 -7.94 -9.64
CA ASP A 51 7.18 -7.98 -11.05
C ASP A 51 6.67 -6.62 -11.58
N ALA A 52 6.60 -5.61 -10.70
CA ALA A 52 6.10 -4.29 -11.03
C ALA A 52 7.24 -3.30 -11.22
N GLU A 53 7.37 -2.74 -12.42
CA GLU A 53 8.21 -1.58 -12.66
C GLU A 53 7.65 -0.37 -11.88
N CYS A 54 8.51 0.29 -11.11
CA CYS A 54 8.19 1.57 -10.51
C CYS A 54 7.82 2.58 -11.61
N ARG A 55 6.57 3.02 -11.67
CA ARG A 55 6.07 3.94 -12.69
C ARG A 55 6.47 5.38 -12.40
N SER A 56 6.55 5.74 -11.12
CA SER A 56 6.98 7.06 -10.68
C SER A 56 7.47 7.04 -9.24
N PHE A 57 8.28 8.03 -8.91
CA PHE A 57 8.71 8.31 -7.55
C PHE A 57 8.66 9.80 -7.26
N THR A 58 8.50 10.13 -6.00
CA THR A 58 8.48 11.51 -5.52
C THR A 58 9.72 11.78 -4.70
N VAL A 59 10.32 12.94 -4.92
CA VAL A 59 11.43 13.49 -4.15
C VAL A 59 10.91 14.72 -3.42
N ILE A 60 11.09 14.78 -2.11
CA ILE A 60 10.87 15.97 -1.30
C ILE A 60 12.23 16.40 -0.78
N ALA A 61 12.68 17.57 -1.18
CA ALA A 61 13.94 18.16 -0.76
C ALA A 61 13.71 19.13 0.41
N PHE A 62 14.18 18.75 1.59
CA PHE A 62 14.11 19.55 2.81
C PHE A 62 15.43 20.31 2.97
N PRO A 63 15.45 21.63 2.80
CA PRO A 63 16.67 22.42 2.98
C PRO A 63 17.06 22.47 4.46
N LYS A 64 18.37 22.43 4.74
CA LYS A 64 18.88 22.65 6.10
C LYS A 64 18.83 24.10 6.51
N ASP A 65 18.85 25.02 5.56
CA ASP A 65 18.60 26.43 5.79
C ASP A 65 17.09 26.68 5.94
N PRO A 66 16.60 27.11 7.10
CA PRO A 66 15.17 27.36 7.33
C PRO A 66 14.60 28.52 6.51
N SER A 67 15.44 29.32 5.85
CA SER A 67 15.00 30.38 4.93
C SER A 67 14.68 29.88 3.53
N ALA A 68 15.11 28.67 3.18
CA ALA A 68 14.81 28.03 1.89
C ALA A 68 13.50 27.24 1.94
N HIS A 69 12.89 27.05 0.78
CA HIS A 69 11.61 26.33 0.69
C HIS A 69 11.82 24.84 0.44
N VAL A 70 10.89 24.05 0.96
CA VAL A 70 10.79 22.62 0.64
C VAL A 70 10.33 22.48 -0.81
N GLU A 71 11.06 21.70 -1.58
CA GLU A 71 10.72 21.43 -2.99
C GLU A 71 10.22 20.00 -3.13
N THR A 72 9.15 19.81 -3.91
CA THR A 72 8.59 18.49 -4.18
C THR A 72 8.48 18.26 -5.68
N VAL A 73 9.02 17.15 -6.14
CA VAL A 73 8.96 16.77 -7.55
C VAL A 73 8.62 15.29 -7.71
N THR A 74 7.74 14.97 -8.66
CA THR A 74 7.44 13.59 -9.06
C THR A 74 8.09 13.30 -10.41
N ILE A 75 8.84 12.21 -10.47
CA ILE A 75 9.62 11.77 -11.62
C ILE A 75 9.03 10.45 -12.13
N LYS A 76 8.80 10.36 -13.43
CA LYS A 76 8.32 9.13 -14.08
C LYS A 76 9.46 8.16 -14.35
N GLY A 77 9.21 6.87 -14.10
CA GLY A 77 10.21 5.82 -14.23
C GLY A 77 11.17 5.78 -13.03
N SER A 78 12.31 5.12 -13.20
CA SER A 78 13.32 4.92 -12.15
C SER A 78 14.51 5.89 -12.23
N ARG A 79 14.49 6.85 -13.16
CA ARG A 79 15.55 7.85 -13.36
C ARG A 79 14.96 9.15 -13.85
N GLY A 80 15.60 10.26 -13.49
CA GLY A 80 15.23 11.57 -13.97
C GLY A 80 16.09 12.68 -13.43
N SER A 81 15.64 13.91 -13.58
CA SER A 81 16.35 15.09 -13.11
C SER A 81 15.36 16.09 -12.52
N PHE A 82 15.82 16.83 -11.53
CA PHE A 82 15.11 17.95 -10.92
C PHE A 82 16.09 19.09 -10.62
N TYR A 83 15.59 20.23 -10.20
CA TYR A 83 16.40 21.42 -10.01
C TYR A 83 16.27 21.92 -8.58
N LEU A 84 17.41 22.26 -7.96
CA LEU A 84 17.48 22.87 -6.65
C LEU A 84 18.34 24.14 -6.70
N VAL A 85 18.11 25.05 -5.78
CA VAL A 85 19.06 26.16 -5.52
C VAL A 85 20.28 25.62 -4.76
N PRO A 86 21.47 26.23 -4.89
CA PRO A 86 22.64 25.84 -4.12
C PRO A 86 22.37 25.90 -2.62
N ALA A 87 22.40 24.76 -1.94
CA ALA A 87 22.26 24.60 -0.48
C ALA A 87 22.48 23.13 -0.10
N THR A 88 22.45 22.83 1.20
CA THR A 88 22.44 21.43 1.69
C THR A 88 21.01 20.99 1.96
N TYR A 89 20.66 19.79 1.48
CA TYR A 89 19.33 19.21 1.57
C TYR A 89 19.35 17.82 2.18
N ASP A 90 18.28 17.46 2.88
CA ASP A 90 17.92 16.08 3.11
C ASP A 90 16.78 15.75 2.14
N LEU A 91 16.89 14.61 1.42
CA LEU A 91 15.89 14.18 0.45
C LEU A 91 15.09 13.01 1.01
N LEU A 92 13.78 13.16 1.10
CA LEU A 92 12.87 12.05 1.29
C LEU A 92 12.43 11.57 -0.10
N VAL A 93 12.77 10.33 -0.44
CA VAL A 93 12.46 9.74 -1.74
C VAL A 93 11.56 8.54 -1.53
N TYR A 94 10.41 8.48 -2.23
CA TYR A 94 9.50 7.36 -2.12
C TYR A 94 8.80 7.07 -3.44
N THR A 95 8.41 5.80 -3.63
CA THR A 95 7.64 5.37 -4.80
C THR A 95 6.21 5.88 -4.66
N SER A 96 5.66 6.46 -5.71
CA SER A 96 4.35 7.11 -5.68
C SER A 96 3.32 6.48 -6.61
N ASP A 97 3.72 5.52 -7.45
CA ASP A 97 2.82 4.88 -8.41
C ASP A 97 3.40 3.53 -8.84
N PHE A 98 2.82 2.43 -8.33
CA PHE A 98 3.14 1.07 -8.75
C PHE A 98 2.01 0.44 -9.56
N TYR A 99 0.76 0.71 -9.17
CA TYR A 99 -0.45 0.21 -9.81
C TYR A 99 -1.46 1.35 -9.94
N ASP A 100 -2.51 1.13 -10.74
CA ASP A 100 -3.60 2.08 -10.89
C ASP A 100 -4.52 2.19 -9.63
N LEU A 101 -4.09 1.61 -8.51
CA LEU A 101 -4.80 1.60 -7.24
C LEU A 101 -4.09 2.56 -6.27
N ASP A 102 -4.71 3.69 -5.98
CA ASP A 102 -4.20 4.69 -5.03
C ASP A 102 -4.53 4.29 -3.58
N ALA A 103 -4.00 3.15 -3.11
CA ALA A 103 -4.27 2.65 -1.76
C ALA A 103 -3.34 3.25 -0.69
N ASN A 104 -2.25 3.91 -1.08
CA ASN A 104 -1.37 4.62 -0.17
C ASN A 104 -1.77 6.09 -0.06
N TYR A 105 -2.08 6.53 1.16
CA TYR A 105 -2.34 7.93 1.51
C TYR A 105 -1.16 8.46 2.31
N TYR A 106 -0.95 9.77 2.28
CA TYR A 106 0.21 10.40 2.90
C TYR A 106 -0.23 11.53 3.84
N ARG A 107 0.47 11.67 4.97
CA ARG A 107 0.28 12.76 5.94
C ARG A 107 1.61 13.21 6.54
N GLY A 108 1.63 14.40 7.16
CA GLY A 108 2.83 14.94 7.81
C GLY A 108 3.99 15.23 6.86
N MET A 109 3.70 15.45 5.55
CA MET A 109 4.70 15.57 4.48
C MET A 109 5.48 16.89 4.49
N ASP A 110 5.17 17.79 5.40
CA ASP A 110 5.87 19.06 5.66
C ASP A 110 7.14 18.88 6.49
N ASN A 111 7.31 17.72 7.10
CA ASN A 111 8.51 17.38 7.90
C ASN A 111 8.92 15.92 7.63
N MET A 112 10.20 15.72 7.29
CA MET A 112 10.72 14.39 6.93
C MET A 112 10.51 13.32 8.00
N TYR A 113 10.54 13.70 9.29
CA TYR A 113 10.37 12.76 10.42
C TYR A 113 8.91 12.48 10.79
N THR A 114 7.97 13.25 10.25
CA THR A 114 6.52 13.02 10.41
C THR A 114 5.85 12.52 9.14
N ALA A 115 6.59 12.52 8.04
CA ALA A 115 6.12 12.02 6.76
C ALA A 115 5.79 10.53 6.86
N GLU A 116 4.53 10.19 6.62
CA GLU A 116 3.96 8.88 6.87
C GLU A 116 3.02 8.47 5.74
N ALA A 117 3.11 7.22 5.34
CA ALA A 117 2.11 6.58 4.49
C ALA A 117 1.11 5.81 5.36
N TYR A 118 -0.16 5.83 4.99
CA TYR A 118 -1.22 5.13 5.71
C TYR A 118 -2.30 4.61 4.75
N THR A 119 -3.09 3.64 5.21
CA THR A 119 -4.27 3.15 4.51
C THR A 119 -5.54 3.67 5.15
N ARG A 120 -6.60 3.80 4.37
CA ARG A 120 -7.91 4.24 4.86
C ARG A 120 -8.74 3.08 5.39
N GLN A 121 -9.59 3.41 6.32
CA GLN A 121 -10.66 2.54 6.77
C GLN A 121 -11.83 2.61 5.78
N VAL A 122 -12.25 1.46 5.29
CA VAL A 122 -13.40 1.31 4.40
C VAL A 122 -14.48 0.47 5.04
N LEU A 123 -15.72 0.80 4.74
CA LEU A 123 -16.88 0.05 5.20
C LEU A 123 -17.15 -1.08 4.20
N LYS A 124 -16.86 -2.32 4.58
CA LYS A 124 -17.31 -3.49 3.80
C LYS A 124 -18.70 -3.91 4.22
N SER A 125 -19.62 -3.84 3.26
CA SER A 125 -20.98 -4.40 3.45
C SER A 125 -20.88 -5.91 3.31
N LYS A 126 -21.34 -6.64 4.33
CA LYS A 126 -21.45 -8.10 4.31
C LYS A 126 -22.90 -8.48 4.08
N GLU A 127 -23.17 -9.31 3.07
CA GLU A 127 -24.51 -9.86 2.85
C GLU A 127 -24.98 -10.61 4.11
N GLY A 128 -26.09 -10.15 4.71
CA GLY A 128 -26.71 -10.76 5.89
C GLY A 128 -26.07 -10.46 7.24
N THR A 129 -25.04 -9.62 7.32
CA THR A 129 -24.38 -9.21 8.57
C THR A 129 -24.24 -7.70 8.69
N LYS A 130 -23.85 -7.20 9.87
CA LYS A 130 -23.50 -5.79 10.04
C LYS A 130 -22.26 -5.48 9.19
N SER A 131 -22.29 -4.33 8.49
CA SER A 131 -21.11 -3.79 7.84
C SER A 131 -19.99 -3.60 8.85
N GLU A 132 -18.80 -4.08 8.51
CA GLU A 132 -17.60 -3.94 9.36
C GLU A 132 -16.59 -3.02 8.70
N PHE A 133 -15.87 -2.27 9.52
CA PHE A 133 -14.76 -1.45 9.06
C PHE A 133 -13.51 -2.32 8.91
N VAL A 134 -12.92 -2.26 7.74
CA VAL A 134 -11.63 -2.90 7.44
C VAL A 134 -10.69 -1.87 6.85
N MET A 135 -9.39 -2.11 6.99
CA MET A 135 -8.36 -1.27 6.37
C MET A 135 -8.14 -1.72 4.92
N GLU A 136 -7.93 -0.76 4.03
CA GLU A 136 -7.41 -1.05 2.70
C GLU A 136 -6.01 -1.67 2.82
N ASN A 137 -5.67 -2.59 1.91
CA ASN A 137 -4.31 -3.09 1.82
C ASN A 137 -3.45 -2.00 1.15
N PRO A 138 -2.27 -1.66 1.69
CA PRO A 138 -1.39 -0.70 1.03
C PRO A 138 -0.88 -1.27 -0.30
N ASP A 139 -0.53 -0.39 -1.21
CA ASP A 139 0.26 -0.74 -2.38
C ASP A 139 1.73 -1.00 -1.99
N PRO A 140 2.52 -1.65 -2.86
CA PRO A 140 3.97 -1.72 -2.69
C PRO A 140 4.55 -0.33 -2.49
N LEU A 141 5.27 -0.13 -1.39
CA LEU A 141 5.85 1.15 -1.01
C LEU A 141 7.31 0.99 -0.65
N PHE A 142 8.16 1.82 -1.26
CA PHE A 142 9.59 1.89 -0.97
C PHE A 142 9.96 3.34 -0.72
N ALA A 143 10.81 3.58 0.28
CA ALA A 143 11.27 4.92 0.61
C ALA A 143 12.66 4.91 1.20
N CYS A 144 13.31 6.06 1.18
CA CYS A 144 14.52 6.30 1.96
C CYS A 144 14.66 7.79 2.30
N LEU A 145 15.46 8.06 3.31
CA LEU A 145 15.95 9.39 3.64
C LEU A 145 17.44 9.48 3.25
N TYR A 146 17.72 10.24 2.18
CA TYR A 146 19.07 10.57 1.73
C TYR A 146 19.50 11.87 2.38
N LYS A 147 20.52 11.83 3.25
CA LYS A 147 20.95 12.98 4.04
C LYS A 147 22.12 13.72 3.42
N ASP A 148 22.20 14.99 3.72
CA ASP A 148 23.38 15.84 3.47
C ASP A 148 23.75 15.94 1.98
N LEU A 149 22.77 16.11 1.07
CA LEU A 149 23.03 16.44 -0.31
C LEU A 149 23.54 17.88 -0.40
N GLU A 150 24.80 18.05 -0.73
CA GLU A 150 25.39 19.37 -1.02
C GLU A 150 25.15 19.70 -2.50
N VAL A 151 24.47 20.82 -2.75
CA VAL A 151 24.19 21.33 -4.10
C VAL A 151 25.03 22.59 -4.31
N GLU A 152 26.07 22.48 -5.17
CA GLU A 152 26.96 23.58 -5.49
C GLU A 152 26.59 24.25 -6.82
N ALA A 153 26.87 25.55 -6.94
CA ALA A 153 26.40 26.38 -8.06
C ALA A 153 26.93 25.99 -9.45
N ASN A 154 27.97 25.16 -9.53
CA ASN A 154 28.67 24.86 -10.78
C ASN A 154 28.73 23.39 -11.16
N ASP A 155 28.19 22.48 -10.36
CA ASP A 155 28.24 21.04 -10.59
C ASP A 155 26.86 20.44 -10.83
N GLY A 156 26.74 19.69 -11.96
CA GLY A 156 25.61 18.79 -12.16
C GLY A 156 25.75 17.58 -11.24
N ASN A 157 25.03 17.56 -10.13
CA ASN A 157 25.07 16.44 -9.19
C ASN A 157 24.34 15.22 -9.77
N SER A 158 24.95 14.06 -9.64
CA SER A 158 24.31 12.77 -9.96
C SER A 158 24.34 11.90 -8.71
N ILE A 159 23.14 11.49 -8.27
CA ILE A 159 22.97 10.63 -7.09
C ILE A 159 22.28 9.33 -7.44
N THR A 160 22.65 8.27 -6.73
CA THR A 160 21.92 7.01 -6.73
C THR A 160 21.35 6.78 -5.35
N VAL A 161 20.05 6.58 -5.29
CA VAL A 161 19.30 6.42 -4.04
C VAL A 161 18.80 4.99 -3.94
N GLU A 162 19.11 4.33 -2.84
CA GLU A 162 18.66 2.97 -2.55
C GLU A 162 17.43 3.04 -1.68
N LEU A 163 16.29 2.58 -2.23
CA LEU A 163 15.02 2.56 -1.52
C LEU A 163 14.82 1.24 -0.78
N GLU A 164 14.30 1.33 0.43
CA GLU A 164 13.94 0.21 1.28
C GLU A 164 12.42 0.03 1.31
N PRO A 165 11.92 -1.21 1.47
CA PRO A 165 10.49 -1.46 1.60
C PRO A 165 9.90 -0.75 2.84
N ARG A 166 8.68 -0.22 2.68
CA ARG A 166 7.84 0.30 3.78
C ARG A 166 6.54 -0.47 3.90
N SER A 167 6.16 -1.22 2.86
CA SER A 167 5.12 -2.24 2.89
C SER A 167 5.70 -3.57 2.46
N TYR A 168 5.12 -4.66 2.94
CA TYR A 168 5.64 -6.01 2.77
C TYR A 168 4.55 -6.93 2.27
N LYS A 169 4.92 -7.88 1.38
CA LYS A 169 4.01 -8.88 0.81
C LYS A 169 3.92 -10.09 1.72
N TYR A 170 2.70 -10.50 2.04
CA TYR A 170 2.36 -11.71 2.76
C TYR A 170 1.53 -12.61 1.88
N TRP A 171 1.66 -13.93 2.07
CA TRP A 171 0.81 -14.91 1.41
C TRP A 171 0.57 -16.11 2.33
N PHE A 172 -0.50 -16.85 2.05
CA PHE A 172 -0.86 -18.04 2.80
C PHE A 172 -1.56 -19.08 1.92
N TRP A 173 -1.50 -20.30 2.38
CA TRP A 173 -2.29 -21.42 1.86
C TRP A 173 -3.09 -22.01 3.00
N VAL A 174 -4.38 -22.37 2.71
CA VAL A 174 -5.25 -23.08 3.64
C VAL A 174 -5.78 -24.31 2.94
N ASN A 175 -5.68 -25.46 3.57
CA ASN A 175 -6.24 -26.70 3.05
C ASN A 175 -7.72 -26.80 3.41
N VAL A 176 -8.58 -26.94 2.40
CA VAL A 176 -10.04 -26.95 2.58
C VAL A 176 -10.65 -27.95 1.64
N LYS A 177 -11.20 -29.04 2.15
CA LYS A 177 -11.99 -30.02 1.37
C LYS A 177 -13.42 -29.51 1.18
N GLY A 178 -14.03 -29.82 0.04
CA GLY A 178 -15.40 -29.41 -0.27
C GLY A 178 -15.50 -27.99 -0.85
N LEU A 179 -14.44 -27.48 -1.48
CA LEU A 179 -14.43 -26.17 -2.13
C LEU A 179 -15.43 -26.04 -3.28
N GLU A 180 -15.91 -27.15 -3.84
CA GLU A 180 -16.95 -27.17 -4.87
C GLU A 180 -18.27 -26.57 -4.37
N TYR A 181 -18.53 -26.62 -3.07
CA TYR A 181 -19.73 -26.06 -2.45
C TYR A 181 -19.63 -24.55 -2.19
N LEU A 182 -18.44 -23.94 -2.39
CA LEU A 182 -18.23 -22.50 -2.20
C LEU A 182 -18.34 -21.72 -3.50
N SER A 183 -18.95 -20.55 -3.41
CA SER A 183 -18.90 -19.52 -4.47
C SER A 183 -17.63 -18.68 -4.37
N SER A 184 -17.24 -18.31 -3.14
CA SER A 184 -16.02 -17.54 -2.87
C SER A 184 -15.58 -17.70 -1.40
N ALA A 185 -14.40 -17.20 -1.09
CA ALA A 185 -13.94 -17.01 0.27
C ALA A 185 -13.14 -15.71 0.36
N TYR A 186 -13.01 -15.16 1.55
CA TYR A 186 -12.08 -14.09 1.87
C TYR A 186 -11.57 -14.23 3.30
N MET A 187 -10.43 -13.63 3.57
CA MET A 187 -9.82 -13.69 4.89
C MET A 187 -9.72 -12.30 5.52
N GLU A 188 -9.87 -12.24 6.83
CA GLU A 188 -9.63 -11.05 7.63
C GLU A 188 -8.48 -11.32 8.59
N ILE A 189 -7.51 -10.43 8.62
CA ILE A 189 -6.34 -10.51 9.50
C ILE A 189 -6.35 -9.28 10.40
N GLN A 190 -6.40 -9.50 11.72
CA GLN A 190 -6.38 -8.45 12.74
C GLN A 190 -4.95 -8.18 13.21
N GLY A 191 -4.75 -7.00 13.81
CA GLY A 191 -3.48 -6.64 14.43
C GLY A 191 -2.37 -6.29 13.43
N MET A 192 -2.73 -5.85 12.23
CA MET A 192 -1.77 -5.34 11.25
C MET A 192 -1.65 -3.82 11.38
N TYR A 193 -0.43 -3.29 11.26
CA TYR A 193 -0.21 -1.84 11.22
C TYR A 193 -0.91 -1.21 10.02
N THR A 194 -1.44 -0.01 10.21
CA THR A 194 -2.18 0.73 9.20
C THR A 194 -1.38 1.88 8.60
N SER A 195 -0.18 2.11 9.10
CA SER A 195 0.72 3.18 8.65
C SER A 195 2.20 2.82 8.86
N ALA A 196 3.08 3.53 8.12
CA ALA A 196 4.52 3.47 8.32
C ALA A 196 5.17 4.84 8.01
N PHE A 197 6.15 5.24 8.82
CA PHE A 197 6.96 6.41 8.53
C PHE A 197 7.86 6.16 7.31
N LEU A 198 7.92 7.13 6.41
CA LEU A 198 8.69 7.00 5.16
C LEU A 198 10.19 7.02 5.42
N TRP A 199 10.65 7.74 6.43
CA TRP A 199 12.08 7.98 6.68
C TRP A 199 12.81 6.76 7.23
N ASP A 200 12.18 5.94 8.08
CA ASP A 200 12.82 4.76 8.72
C ASP A 200 11.99 3.47 8.69
N GLY A 201 10.73 3.56 8.24
CA GLY A 201 9.81 2.40 8.18
C GLY A 201 9.21 1.99 9.53
N SER A 202 9.43 2.76 10.60
CA SER A 202 8.77 2.51 11.88
C SER A 202 7.27 2.76 11.79
N ASN A 203 6.52 2.16 12.70
CA ASN A 203 5.06 2.22 12.74
C ASN A 203 4.59 2.95 14.01
N ARG A 204 3.33 3.40 14.04
CA ARG A 204 2.68 3.90 15.25
C ARG A 204 2.03 2.76 16.00
N ASP A 205 2.38 2.61 17.28
CA ASP A 205 1.84 1.53 18.12
C ASP A 205 0.32 1.60 18.30
N GLU A 206 -0.26 2.78 18.26
CA GLU A 206 -1.71 2.99 18.39
C GLU A 206 -2.48 2.76 17.07
N GLU A 207 -1.79 2.61 15.93
CA GLU A 207 -2.40 2.52 14.62
C GLU A 207 -2.32 1.12 14.02
N TYR A 208 -3.28 0.28 14.36
CA TYR A 208 -3.45 -1.06 13.79
C TYR A 208 -4.92 -1.37 13.53
N GLY A 209 -5.18 -2.37 12.70
CA GLY A 209 -6.54 -2.67 12.29
C GLY A 209 -6.70 -4.05 11.69
N VAL A 210 -7.84 -4.24 11.04
CA VAL A 210 -8.21 -5.46 10.31
C VAL A 210 -8.01 -5.23 8.82
N GLN A 211 -7.22 -6.07 8.18
CA GLN A 211 -7.09 -6.11 6.73
C GLN A 211 -7.93 -7.25 6.17
N SER A 212 -8.60 -6.97 5.05
CA SER A 212 -9.37 -7.99 4.32
C SER A 212 -8.59 -8.43 3.10
N VAL A 213 -8.44 -9.74 2.95
CA VAL A 213 -7.68 -10.37 1.88
C VAL A 213 -8.61 -11.17 0.99
N GLU A 214 -8.64 -10.85 -0.29
CA GLU A 214 -9.33 -11.67 -1.29
C GLU A 214 -8.58 -12.97 -1.51
N THR A 215 -9.31 -14.06 -1.72
CA THR A 215 -8.71 -15.38 -1.87
C THR A 215 -9.08 -16.04 -3.19
N VAL A 216 -8.20 -16.91 -3.65
CA VAL A 216 -8.40 -17.75 -4.82
C VAL A 216 -8.68 -19.20 -4.39
N LEU A 217 -9.75 -19.78 -4.90
CA LEU A 217 -10.14 -21.16 -4.61
C LEU A 217 -9.53 -22.11 -5.66
N TYR A 218 -8.58 -22.94 -5.25
CA TYR A 218 -8.01 -24.02 -6.06
C TYR A 218 -8.77 -25.33 -5.79
N LYS A 219 -9.93 -25.48 -6.43
CA LYS A 219 -10.89 -26.57 -6.18
C LYS A 219 -10.34 -27.97 -6.51
N ASP A 220 -9.41 -28.05 -7.45
CA ASP A 220 -8.71 -29.27 -7.85
C ASP A 220 -7.60 -29.71 -6.89
N GLN A 221 -7.19 -28.82 -5.99
CA GLN A 221 -6.11 -29.04 -5.02
C GLN A 221 -6.59 -29.00 -3.58
N ASP A 222 -7.87 -28.79 -3.32
CA ASP A 222 -8.44 -28.58 -1.99
C ASP A 222 -7.72 -27.45 -1.21
N LYS A 223 -7.37 -26.35 -1.90
CA LYS A 223 -6.60 -25.24 -1.32
C LYS A 223 -7.23 -23.90 -1.59
N ILE A 224 -7.10 -23.02 -0.59
CA ILE A 224 -7.35 -21.58 -0.70
C ILE A 224 -6.01 -20.87 -0.63
N TYR A 225 -5.78 -19.95 -1.55
CA TYR A 225 -4.62 -19.06 -1.57
C TYR A 225 -5.06 -17.63 -1.35
N GLY A 226 -4.29 -16.87 -0.59
CA GLY A 226 -4.43 -15.41 -0.50
C GLY A 226 -3.08 -14.74 -0.41
N GLU A 227 -3.02 -13.52 -0.95
CA GLU A 227 -1.85 -12.63 -0.83
C GLU A 227 -2.29 -11.19 -0.60
N PHE A 228 -1.49 -10.44 0.14
CA PHE A 228 -1.76 -9.05 0.45
C PHE A 228 -0.49 -8.28 0.81
N TRP A 229 -0.58 -6.96 0.70
CA TRP A 229 0.45 -6.07 1.22
C TRP A 229 0.03 -5.49 2.56
N SER A 230 1.01 -5.23 3.43
CA SER A 230 0.79 -4.64 4.76
C SER A 230 2.01 -3.87 5.22
N PHE A 231 1.82 -2.93 6.14
CA PHE A 231 2.93 -2.27 6.86
C PHE A 231 3.55 -3.16 7.95
N GLY A 232 3.07 -4.38 8.10
CA GLY A 232 3.60 -5.37 9.03
C GLY A 232 2.65 -5.71 10.18
N PRO A 233 2.94 -6.78 10.92
CA PRO A 233 2.18 -7.15 12.11
C PRO A 233 2.58 -6.27 13.28
N HIS A 234 1.60 -5.95 14.13
CA HIS A 234 1.83 -5.19 15.36
C HIS A 234 2.74 -5.95 16.31
N GLN A 235 3.80 -5.30 16.80
CA GLN A 235 4.86 -5.97 17.55
C GLN A 235 4.65 -6.00 19.08
N SER A 236 3.73 -5.18 19.64
CA SER A 236 3.42 -5.23 21.08
C SER A 236 2.89 -6.60 21.52
N GLY A 237 3.28 -7.04 22.70
CA GLY A 237 2.80 -8.28 23.30
C GLY A 237 1.29 -8.28 23.63
N ASP A 238 0.71 -7.10 23.80
CA ASP A 238 -0.70 -6.93 24.16
C ASP A 238 -1.64 -7.03 22.96
N VAL A 239 -1.13 -6.90 21.72
CA VAL A 239 -1.91 -7.02 20.50
C VAL A 239 -1.74 -8.41 19.90
N ARG A 240 -2.87 -9.11 19.76
CA ARG A 240 -2.92 -10.42 19.12
C ARG A 240 -3.23 -10.26 17.63
N ASN A 241 -2.59 -11.08 16.83
CA ASN A 241 -2.92 -11.24 15.44
C ASN A 241 -3.86 -12.44 15.29
N THR A 242 -5.09 -12.19 14.88
CA THR A 242 -6.06 -13.26 14.63
C THR A 242 -6.43 -13.29 13.16
N MET A 243 -6.73 -14.46 12.66
CA MET A 243 -7.15 -14.68 11.30
C MET A 243 -8.56 -15.25 11.27
N VAL A 244 -9.40 -14.72 10.40
CA VAL A 244 -10.78 -15.19 10.24
C VAL A 244 -11.02 -15.52 8.78
N LEU A 245 -11.36 -16.75 8.49
CA LEU A 245 -11.71 -17.22 7.16
C LEU A 245 -13.22 -17.17 7.00
N ASN A 246 -13.68 -16.48 5.96
CA ASN A 246 -15.09 -16.33 5.64
C ASN A 246 -15.40 -17.12 4.36
N PHE A 247 -16.23 -18.16 4.46
CA PHE A 247 -16.71 -18.96 3.35
C PHE A 247 -18.06 -18.47 2.88
N ILE A 248 -18.28 -18.40 1.57
CA ILE A 248 -19.51 -17.92 0.96
C ILE A 248 -20.10 -19.01 0.04
N ASN A 249 -21.31 -19.47 0.36
CA ASN A 249 -22.10 -20.37 -0.46
C ASN A 249 -23.59 -19.94 -0.52
N GLY A 250 -23.88 -18.64 -0.74
CA GLY A 250 -25.20 -18.05 -0.59
C GLY A 250 -25.55 -17.70 0.87
N ARG A 251 -24.78 -18.15 1.86
CA ARG A 251 -24.79 -17.73 3.27
C ARG A 251 -23.34 -17.52 3.71
N ASN A 252 -23.11 -16.47 4.48
CA ASN A 252 -21.78 -16.22 5.05
C ASN A 252 -21.53 -17.17 6.24
N ILE A 253 -20.45 -17.95 6.17
CA ILE A 253 -19.95 -18.78 7.27
C ILE A 253 -18.60 -18.24 7.68
N ARG A 254 -18.51 -17.83 8.92
CA ARG A 254 -17.30 -17.27 9.52
C ARG A 254 -16.63 -18.35 10.36
N VAL A 255 -15.38 -18.64 10.05
CA VAL A 255 -14.53 -19.52 10.84
C VAL A 255 -13.39 -18.70 11.38
N GLN A 256 -13.32 -18.59 12.70
CA GLN A 256 -12.18 -17.97 13.35
C GLN A 256 -11.06 -19.00 13.38
N LEU A 257 -9.96 -18.67 12.73
CA LEU A 257 -8.69 -19.34 12.95
C LEU A 257 -8.13 -18.84 14.27
N ASP A 258 -7.42 -19.71 14.95
CA ASP A 258 -6.81 -19.38 16.25
C ASP A 258 -5.82 -18.22 16.13
N ASP A 259 -5.31 -17.80 17.27
CA ASP A 259 -4.28 -16.79 17.40
C ASP A 259 -3.06 -17.16 16.54
N ILE A 260 -2.81 -16.37 15.49
CA ILE A 260 -1.66 -16.55 14.57
C ILE A 260 -0.47 -15.65 14.95
N THR A 261 -0.49 -15.07 16.13
CA THR A 261 0.53 -14.11 16.58
C THR A 261 1.94 -14.66 16.43
N ASP A 262 2.18 -15.89 16.84
CA ASP A 262 3.49 -16.54 16.76
C ASP A 262 3.90 -16.89 15.32
N LEU A 263 2.95 -17.01 14.42
CA LEU A 263 3.20 -17.28 12.99
C LEU A 263 3.56 -16.02 12.22
N ILE A 264 2.90 -14.88 12.53
CA ILE A 264 3.03 -13.67 11.72
C ILE A 264 4.03 -12.65 12.29
N LYS A 265 4.18 -12.52 13.61
CA LYS A 265 5.12 -11.55 14.21
C LYS A 265 6.57 -11.72 13.77
N PRO A 266 7.10 -12.94 13.56
CA PRO A 266 8.44 -13.12 13.04
C PRO A 266 8.60 -12.63 11.59
N LEU A 267 7.49 -12.49 10.84
CA LEU A 267 7.47 -12.08 9.45
C LEU A 267 7.45 -10.55 9.30
N THR A 268 8.33 -9.83 9.97
CA THR A 268 8.38 -8.36 9.96
C THR A 268 8.59 -7.76 8.56
N HIS A 269 9.13 -8.54 7.65
CA HIS A 269 9.42 -8.13 6.25
C HIS A 269 8.63 -8.94 5.22
N GLY A 270 7.44 -9.40 5.60
CA GLY A 270 6.61 -10.23 4.74
C GLY A 270 7.02 -11.70 4.73
N GLY A 271 6.30 -12.49 3.96
CA GLY A 271 6.57 -13.92 3.83
C GLY A 271 5.33 -14.79 3.89
N GLU A 272 5.56 -16.09 3.95
CA GLU A 272 4.51 -17.10 4.03
C GLU A 272 3.97 -17.26 5.45
N ILE A 273 2.66 -17.06 5.61
CA ILE A 273 1.96 -17.39 6.84
C ILE A 273 1.55 -18.86 6.73
N ARG A 274 2.23 -19.73 7.48
CA ARG A 274 2.01 -21.18 7.41
C ARG A 274 0.85 -21.58 8.30
N ILE A 275 -0.30 -21.92 7.69
CA ILE A 275 -1.51 -22.34 8.35
C ILE A 275 -1.57 -23.88 8.29
N GLU A 276 -1.38 -24.52 9.42
CA GLU A 276 -1.39 -25.99 9.53
C GLU A 276 -2.80 -26.57 9.66
N GLN A 277 -3.78 -25.73 10.02
CA GLN A 277 -5.18 -26.16 10.16
C GLN A 277 -5.82 -26.47 8.79
N SER A 278 -6.64 -27.49 8.77
CA SER A 278 -7.45 -27.87 7.62
C SER A 278 -8.94 -27.80 7.94
N PHE A 279 -9.73 -27.56 6.90
CA PHE A 279 -11.17 -27.44 7.03
C PHE A 279 -11.86 -28.40 6.07
N VAL A 280 -13.02 -28.93 6.50
CA VAL A 280 -13.90 -29.75 5.68
C VAL A 280 -15.23 -29.04 5.54
N ILE A 281 -15.65 -28.84 4.30
CA ILE A 281 -16.92 -28.23 3.96
C ILE A 281 -17.83 -29.34 3.45
N ASN A 282 -18.90 -29.61 4.20
CA ASN A 282 -19.88 -30.61 3.81
C ASN A 282 -21.05 -29.96 3.07
N ALA A 283 -21.60 -30.65 2.08
CA ALA A 283 -22.87 -30.27 1.50
C ALA A 283 -23.94 -30.43 2.59
N GLY A 284 -24.35 -29.34 3.20
CA GLY A 284 -25.39 -29.35 4.20
C GLY A 284 -26.71 -29.81 3.60
N ASP A 285 -27.41 -30.74 4.27
CA ASP A 285 -28.81 -31.02 3.99
C ASP A 285 -29.60 -29.72 4.03
N SER A 286 -30.48 -29.54 3.08
CA SER A 286 -31.28 -28.36 2.81
C SER A 286 -32.12 -27.94 4.04
N GLY A 287 -31.53 -27.27 5.03
CA GLY A 287 -32.31 -26.74 6.14
C GLY A 287 -31.59 -26.40 7.44
N SER A 288 -30.45 -26.96 7.74
CA SER A 288 -29.69 -26.68 8.96
C SER A 288 -28.27 -26.22 8.60
N GLY A 289 -27.76 -25.31 9.41
CA GLY A 289 -26.52 -24.61 9.18
C GLY A 289 -25.34 -25.54 8.88
N PHE A 290 -24.55 -25.06 7.97
CA PHE A 290 -23.24 -25.57 7.64
C PHE A 290 -22.30 -25.42 8.85
N GLU A 291 -21.76 -26.50 9.33
CA GLU A 291 -20.75 -26.50 10.39
C GLU A 291 -19.42 -27.00 9.81
N PRO A 292 -18.38 -26.17 9.81
CA PRO A 292 -17.06 -26.62 9.43
C PRO A 292 -16.47 -27.51 10.54
N GLU A 293 -16.05 -28.72 10.18
CA GLU A 293 -15.26 -29.56 11.08
C GLU A 293 -13.77 -29.21 10.93
N VAL A 294 -13.10 -28.97 12.04
CA VAL A 294 -11.65 -28.83 12.10
C VAL A 294 -11.06 -30.23 12.20
N GLY A 295 -10.33 -30.67 11.19
CA GLY A 295 -9.66 -31.96 11.18
C GLY A 295 -8.24 -31.91 11.75
N GLU A 296 -7.85 -32.92 12.54
CA GLU A 296 -6.44 -33.14 12.86
C GLU A 296 -5.71 -33.75 11.66
N TRP A 297 -4.50 -33.29 11.40
CA TRP A 297 -3.64 -33.78 10.31
C TRP A 297 -2.86 -35.03 10.73
N ASP A 298 -2.90 -36.06 9.90
CA ASP A 298 -1.81 -37.04 9.85
C ASP A 298 -0.64 -36.40 9.08
N GLU A 299 0.56 -36.44 9.65
CA GLU A 299 1.79 -35.93 9.05
C GLU A 299 2.04 -36.57 7.66
N ILE A 300 1.69 -35.86 6.60
CA ILE A 300 2.19 -36.18 5.28
C ILE A 300 3.44 -35.32 5.08
N GLY A 301 4.60 -35.93 5.32
CA GLY A 301 5.89 -35.35 4.97
C GLY A 301 5.95 -35.05 3.47
N VAL A 302 5.97 -33.81 3.10
CA VAL A 302 6.28 -33.38 1.73
C VAL A 302 7.77 -33.05 1.70
N ASP A 303 8.58 -33.97 1.20
CA ASP A 303 9.95 -33.70 0.80
C ASP A 303 9.90 -32.75 -0.41
N LEU A 304 10.28 -31.50 -0.20
CA LEU A 304 10.55 -30.58 -1.28
C LEU A 304 11.99 -30.81 -1.76
N PRO A 305 12.21 -31.11 -3.05
CA PRO A 305 13.55 -31.14 -3.58
C PRO A 305 14.16 -29.72 -3.57
N ILE A 306 15.39 -29.65 -3.08
CA ILE A 306 16.24 -28.45 -3.02
C ILE A 306 16.58 -27.94 -4.42
#